data_faad4183707001320bc95ac62820f2c0
#
_entry.id   faad4183707001320bc95ac62820f2c0
#
_cell.length_a   1.000
_cell.length_b   1.000
_cell.length_c   1.000
_cell.angle_alpha   90.00
_cell.angle_beta   90.00
_cell.angle_gamma   90.00
#
_symmetry.space_group_name_H-M   'P 1'
#
loop_
_entity.id
_entity.type
_entity.pdbx_description
1 polymer ?
#
loop_
_entity_poly.entity_id
_entity_poly.type
_entity_poly.pdbx_seq_one_letter_code
_entity_poly.pdbx_strand_id
1 'polypeptide(L)'
;MYKRIFVGLDGSPSARLALNEAIRIAAASGGEVTCAYVVEHRPQLVDVDAGFPAERDGDVAAVDAATPVLDYAKSVLELQHVPGTVRALDAYGEDVAAVLMRTAAEADADLIVMGTSGRHGLRRLLLGSVAESLLRAADRPVLLVRHDEPVAAAKAR
;
A
#
# COMPACT_ATOMS: atom_id res chain seq x y z
N MET A 1 9.57 15.92 -14.58
CA MET A 1 8.52 15.80 -13.55
C MET A 1 7.84 14.45 -13.71
N TYR A 2 7.52 13.80 -12.60
CA TYR A 2 6.92 12.45 -12.59
C TYR A 2 5.52 12.43 -13.21
N LYS A 3 5.26 11.48 -14.07
CA LYS A 3 4.00 11.35 -14.82
C LYS A 3 3.22 10.07 -14.51
N ARG A 4 3.92 9.00 -14.19
CA ARG A 4 3.32 7.72 -13.84
C ARG A 4 3.72 7.35 -12.42
N ILE A 5 2.81 7.59 -11.51
CA ILE A 5 3.05 7.49 -10.08
C ILE A 5 2.39 6.21 -9.56
N PHE A 6 3.17 5.37 -8.91
CA PHE A 6 2.68 4.15 -8.29
C PHE A 6 2.55 4.31 -6.78
N VAL A 7 1.45 3.87 -6.20
CA VAL A 7 1.20 3.95 -4.76
C VAL A 7 0.87 2.59 -4.19
N GLY A 8 1.63 2.14 -3.22
CA GLY A 8 1.32 0.97 -2.41
C GLY A 8 0.37 1.33 -1.26
N LEU A 9 -0.75 0.64 -1.16
CA LEU A 9 -1.78 0.84 -0.15
C LEU A 9 -1.91 -0.37 0.76
N ASP A 10 -2.13 -0.15 2.04
CA ASP A 10 -2.37 -1.21 3.04
C ASP A 10 -3.45 -0.84 4.07
N GLY A 11 -4.13 0.30 3.87
CA GLY A 11 -5.13 0.84 4.79
C GLY A 11 -4.58 1.60 5.98
N SER A 12 -3.25 1.71 6.12
CA SER A 12 -2.63 2.50 7.19
C SER A 12 -2.80 4.01 6.99
N PRO A 13 -2.71 4.81 8.07
CA PRO A 13 -2.72 6.27 7.97
C PRO A 13 -1.61 6.83 7.08
N SER A 14 -0.40 6.27 7.16
CA SER A 14 0.72 6.72 6.32
C SER A 14 0.50 6.41 4.84
N ALA A 15 -0.15 5.29 4.50
CA ALA A 15 -0.52 4.97 3.13
C ALA A 15 -1.57 5.93 2.56
N ARG A 16 -2.51 6.39 3.38
CA ARG A 16 -3.46 7.44 2.97
C ARG A 16 -2.77 8.76 2.67
N LEU A 17 -1.80 9.15 3.48
CA LEU A 17 -0.98 10.34 3.22
C LEU A 17 -0.13 10.17 1.96
N ALA A 18 0.41 8.99 1.74
CA ALA A 18 1.14 8.65 0.52
C ALA A 18 0.26 8.81 -0.73
N LEU A 19 -0.98 8.32 -0.67
CA LEU A 19 -1.96 8.51 -1.75
C LEU A 19 -2.24 9.99 -2.01
N ASN A 20 -2.48 10.78 -0.97
CA ASN A 20 -2.72 12.21 -1.10
C ASN A 20 -1.53 12.93 -1.75
N GLU A 21 -0.31 12.58 -1.36
CA GLU A 21 0.89 13.16 -1.94
C GLU A 21 1.08 12.76 -3.41
N ALA A 22 0.84 11.49 -3.75
CA ALA A 22 0.85 11.03 -5.13
C ALA A 22 -0.16 11.79 -6.01
N ILE A 23 -1.37 12.01 -5.50
CA ILE A 23 -2.41 12.78 -6.19
C ILE A 23 -1.98 14.23 -6.40
N ARG A 24 -1.36 14.86 -5.39
CA ARG A 24 -0.83 16.25 -5.53
C ARG A 24 0.24 16.34 -6.62
N ILE A 25 1.15 15.37 -6.66
CA ILE A 25 2.20 15.32 -7.67
C ILE A 25 1.58 15.11 -9.07
N ALA A 26 0.67 14.15 -9.21
CA ALA A 26 -0.02 13.88 -10.47
C ALA A 26 -0.83 15.10 -10.97
N ALA A 27 -1.57 15.74 -10.08
CA ALA A 27 -2.33 16.96 -10.42
C ALA A 27 -1.41 18.08 -10.91
N ALA A 28 -0.27 18.29 -10.25
CA ALA A 28 0.69 19.31 -10.63
C ALA A 28 1.42 19.01 -11.94
N SER A 29 1.66 17.72 -12.22
CA SER A 29 2.41 17.30 -13.41
C SER A 29 1.53 16.98 -14.63
N GLY A 30 0.21 16.85 -14.44
CA GLY A 30 -0.68 16.27 -15.45
C GLY A 30 -0.39 14.79 -15.68
N GLY A 31 -0.03 14.07 -14.61
CA GLY A 31 0.26 12.64 -14.62
C GLY A 31 -0.93 11.78 -14.19
N GLU A 32 -0.67 10.51 -13.97
CA GLU A 32 -1.65 9.51 -13.53
C GLU A 32 -1.14 8.74 -12.32
N VAL A 33 -2.05 8.11 -11.58
CA VAL A 33 -1.72 7.34 -10.38
C VAL A 33 -2.22 5.90 -10.52
N THR A 34 -1.34 4.93 -10.30
CA THR A 34 -1.70 3.52 -10.14
C THR A 34 -1.61 3.15 -8.66
N CYS A 35 -2.74 2.79 -8.09
CA CYS A 35 -2.83 2.33 -6.70
C CYS A 35 -2.89 0.81 -6.64
N ALA A 36 -2.14 0.20 -5.76
CA ALA A 36 -2.13 -1.24 -5.56
C ALA A 36 -2.25 -1.61 -4.08
N TYR A 37 -3.10 -2.56 -3.80
CA TYR A 37 -3.23 -3.24 -2.52
C TYR A 37 -2.84 -4.70 -2.69
N VAL A 38 -1.85 -5.16 -1.91
CA VAL A 38 -1.41 -6.55 -1.96
C VAL A 38 -2.18 -7.36 -0.93
N VAL A 39 -2.91 -8.35 -1.41
CA VAL A 39 -3.65 -9.32 -0.59
C VAL A 39 -2.68 -10.43 -0.20
N GLU A 40 -2.41 -10.56 1.09
CA GLU A 40 -1.62 -11.65 1.64
C GLU A 40 -2.56 -12.75 2.11
N HIS A 41 -2.45 -13.91 1.49
CA HIS A 41 -3.07 -15.12 2.02
C HIS A 41 -2.16 -15.69 3.10
N ARG A 42 -2.68 -15.79 4.33
CA ARG A 42 -1.95 -16.50 5.38
C ARG A 42 -1.88 -17.97 5.00
N PRO A 43 -0.69 -18.59 4.98
CA PRO A 43 -0.61 -20.02 4.84
C PRO A 43 -1.38 -20.64 6.03
N GLN A 44 -2.48 -21.28 5.73
CA GLN A 44 -3.15 -22.09 6.73
C GLN A 44 -2.21 -23.24 7.05
N LEU A 45 -1.81 -23.34 8.32
CA LEU A 45 -1.23 -24.57 8.84
C LEU A 45 -2.32 -25.63 8.68
N VAL A 46 -2.15 -26.49 7.69
CA VAL A 46 -3.02 -27.64 7.52
C VAL A 46 -2.75 -28.55 8.68
N ASP A 47 -3.66 -28.55 9.65
CA ASP A 47 -3.68 -29.56 10.68
C ASP A 47 -4.11 -30.86 10.00
N VAL A 48 -3.17 -31.78 9.82
CA VAL A 48 -3.34 -33.00 9.01
C VAL A 48 -4.39 -33.94 9.65
N ASP A 49 -4.79 -33.68 10.88
CA ASP A 49 -5.75 -34.49 11.66
C ASP A 49 -7.21 -34.03 11.56
N ALA A 50 -7.48 -32.84 11.02
CA ALA A 50 -8.82 -32.36 10.81
C ALA A 50 -9.19 -32.46 9.32
N GLY A 51 -9.90 -33.52 8.94
CA GLY A 51 -10.33 -33.76 7.58
C GLY A 51 -11.04 -32.56 6.94
N PHE A 52 -10.53 -32.09 5.81
CA PHE A 52 -10.96 -31.02 4.93
C PHE A 52 -10.86 -29.60 5.50
N PRO A 53 -9.98 -28.75 4.92
CA PRO A 53 -9.87 -27.36 5.31
C PRO A 53 -11.09 -26.58 4.86
N ALA A 54 -11.59 -25.73 5.75
CA ALA A 54 -12.48 -24.64 5.39
C ALA A 54 -11.64 -23.57 4.65
N GLU A 55 -11.38 -23.82 3.38
CA GLU A 55 -10.44 -23.06 2.54
C GLU A 55 -10.91 -21.64 2.17
N ARG A 56 -12.08 -21.19 2.63
CA ARG A 56 -12.73 -20.01 2.07
C ARG A 56 -12.80 -18.79 2.99
N ASP A 57 -12.72 -18.95 4.30
CA ASP A 57 -12.95 -17.81 5.20
C ASP A 57 -11.78 -16.85 5.29
N GLY A 58 -10.54 -17.34 5.15
CA GLY A 58 -9.33 -16.50 5.20
C GLY A 58 -9.15 -15.66 3.94
N ASP A 59 -9.44 -16.21 2.78
CA ASP A 59 -9.29 -15.54 1.49
C ASP A 59 -10.36 -14.45 1.32
N VAL A 60 -11.58 -14.72 1.75
CA VAL A 60 -12.68 -13.75 1.72
C VAL A 60 -12.37 -12.56 2.63
N ALA A 61 -11.90 -12.81 3.85
CA ALA A 61 -11.56 -11.75 4.79
C ALA A 61 -10.41 -10.85 4.29
N ALA A 62 -9.42 -11.41 3.61
CA ALA A 62 -8.31 -10.65 3.05
C ALA A 62 -8.74 -9.77 1.87
N VAL A 63 -9.62 -10.28 1.01
CA VAL A 63 -10.21 -9.50 -0.09
C VAL A 63 -11.16 -8.44 0.45
N ASP A 64 -11.96 -8.77 1.46
CA ASP A 64 -12.88 -7.83 2.10
C ASP A 64 -12.14 -6.66 2.76
N ALA A 65 -10.94 -6.88 3.29
CA ALA A 65 -10.10 -5.82 3.84
C ALA A 65 -9.55 -4.87 2.77
N ALA A 66 -9.30 -5.36 1.56
CA ALA A 66 -8.79 -4.56 0.44
C ALA A 66 -9.87 -3.63 -0.14
N THR A 67 -11.11 -4.09 -0.22
CA THR A 67 -12.20 -3.39 -0.88
C THR A 67 -12.40 -1.96 -0.38
N PRO A 68 -12.57 -1.68 0.93
CA PRO A 68 -12.76 -0.31 1.39
C PRO A 68 -11.54 0.59 1.14
N VAL A 69 -10.34 0.05 1.14
CA VAL A 69 -9.11 0.80 0.85
C VAL A 69 -9.07 1.21 -0.62
N LEU A 70 -9.40 0.30 -1.52
CA LEU A 70 -9.42 0.55 -2.96
C LEU A 70 -10.58 1.47 -3.35
N ASP A 71 -11.75 1.30 -2.76
CA ASP A 71 -12.91 2.18 -2.98
C ASP A 71 -12.61 3.62 -2.53
N TYR A 72 -11.95 3.78 -1.39
CA TYR A 72 -11.50 5.07 -0.92
C TYR A 72 -10.52 5.71 -1.92
N ALA A 73 -9.51 4.98 -2.37
CA ALA A 73 -8.53 5.47 -3.33
C ALA A 73 -9.18 5.90 -4.64
N LYS A 74 -10.09 5.09 -5.17
CA LYS A 74 -10.86 5.42 -6.37
C LYS A 74 -11.68 6.70 -6.19
N SER A 75 -12.39 6.82 -5.08
CA SER A 75 -13.21 8.01 -4.78
C SER A 75 -12.38 9.28 -4.70
N VAL A 76 -11.21 9.22 -4.09
CA VAL A 76 -10.32 10.40 -3.97
C VAL A 76 -9.74 10.80 -5.33
N LEU A 77 -9.33 9.83 -6.15
CA LEU A 77 -8.86 10.10 -7.51
C LEU A 77 -9.94 10.80 -8.36
N GLU A 78 -11.17 10.29 -8.31
CA GLU A 78 -12.31 10.89 -9.02
C GLU A 78 -12.61 12.31 -8.52
N LEU A 79 -12.66 12.49 -7.20
CA LEU A 79 -12.93 13.79 -6.59
C LEU A 79 -11.87 14.85 -6.95
N GLN A 80 -10.63 14.44 -7.07
CA GLN A 80 -9.51 15.32 -7.42
C GLN A 80 -9.28 15.43 -8.94
N HIS A 81 -10.10 14.76 -9.74
CA HIS A 81 -9.98 14.72 -11.21
C HIS A 81 -8.59 14.28 -11.70
N VAL A 82 -7.96 13.35 -10.97
CA VAL A 82 -6.67 12.77 -11.34
C VAL A 82 -6.91 11.41 -12.00
N PRO A 83 -6.41 11.19 -13.22
CA PRO A 83 -6.49 9.89 -13.86
C PRO A 83 -5.78 8.83 -13.02
N GLY A 84 -6.41 7.67 -12.85
CA GLY A 84 -5.78 6.62 -12.10
C GLY A 84 -6.53 5.30 -12.14
N THR A 85 -5.84 4.26 -11.72
CA THR A 85 -6.36 2.90 -11.61
C THR A 85 -6.12 2.37 -10.21
N VAL A 86 -7.00 1.47 -9.76
CA VAL A 86 -6.87 0.77 -8.49
C VAL A 86 -6.83 -0.73 -8.75
N ARG A 87 -5.90 -1.44 -8.12
CA ARG A 87 -5.67 -2.86 -8.32
C ARG A 87 -5.54 -3.59 -7.00
N ALA A 88 -6.24 -4.72 -6.87
CA ALA A 88 -5.93 -5.72 -5.86
C ALA A 88 -4.97 -6.73 -6.46
N LEU A 89 -3.88 -7.00 -5.78
CA LEU A 89 -2.83 -7.93 -6.21
C LEU A 89 -2.75 -9.08 -5.20
N ASP A 90 -2.69 -10.29 -5.70
CA ASP A 90 -2.46 -11.46 -4.87
C ASP A 90 -0.95 -11.72 -4.75
N ALA A 91 -0.47 -11.85 -3.52
CA ALA A 91 0.94 -12.14 -3.28
C ALA A 91 1.32 -13.58 -3.63
N TYR A 92 0.39 -14.54 -3.58
CA TYR A 92 0.67 -15.98 -3.80
C TYR A 92 1.89 -16.49 -3.02
N GLY A 93 2.08 -16.01 -1.79
CA GLY A 93 3.24 -16.36 -0.98
C GLY A 93 4.53 -15.62 -1.31
N GLU A 94 4.52 -14.73 -2.31
CA GLU A 94 5.65 -13.83 -2.57
C GLU A 94 5.77 -12.72 -1.52
N ASP A 95 6.95 -12.16 -1.41
CA ASP A 95 7.19 -10.95 -0.62
C ASP A 95 6.40 -9.75 -1.20
N VAL A 96 5.72 -9.02 -0.32
CA VAL A 96 4.89 -7.88 -0.71
C VAL A 96 5.68 -6.82 -1.48
N ALA A 97 6.89 -6.51 -1.04
CA ALA A 97 7.75 -5.54 -1.74
C ALA A 97 8.08 -5.99 -3.16
N ALA A 98 8.33 -7.29 -3.37
CA ALA A 98 8.59 -7.84 -4.71
C ALA A 98 7.37 -7.72 -5.64
N VAL A 99 6.17 -7.98 -5.11
CA VAL A 99 4.91 -7.81 -5.87
C VAL A 99 4.70 -6.36 -6.25
N LEU A 100 4.90 -5.43 -5.32
CA LEU A 100 4.79 -3.99 -5.58
C LEU A 100 5.79 -3.50 -6.62
N MET A 101 7.05 -3.93 -6.51
CA MET A 101 8.11 -3.57 -7.46
C MET A 101 7.78 -4.05 -8.88
N ARG A 102 7.37 -5.30 -9.03
CA ARG A 102 6.97 -5.87 -10.31
C ARG A 102 5.79 -5.10 -10.91
N THR A 103 4.78 -4.81 -10.12
CA THR A 103 3.60 -4.08 -10.58
C THR A 103 3.93 -2.62 -10.94
N ALA A 104 4.81 -1.97 -10.19
CA ALA A 104 5.29 -0.64 -10.54
C ALA A 104 6.05 -0.64 -11.87
N ALA A 105 6.83 -1.69 -12.14
CA ALA A 105 7.52 -1.86 -13.42
C ALA A 105 6.54 -2.11 -14.58
N GLU A 106 5.53 -2.96 -14.39
CA GLU A 106 4.48 -3.22 -15.37
C GLU A 106 3.65 -1.96 -15.71
N ALA A 107 3.47 -1.08 -14.73
CA ALA A 107 2.81 0.21 -14.92
C ALA A 107 3.74 1.30 -15.49
N ASP A 108 4.97 0.96 -15.83
CA ASP A 108 6.00 1.93 -16.25
C ASP A 108 6.12 3.12 -15.29
N ALA A 109 5.97 2.89 -14.00
CA ALA A 109 6.02 3.94 -13.01
C ALA A 109 7.39 4.63 -12.99
N ASP A 110 7.38 5.95 -12.94
CA ASP A 110 8.59 6.78 -12.81
C ASP A 110 8.82 7.28 -11.37
N LEU A 111 7.83 7.05 -10.49
CA LEU A 111 7.91 7.32 -9.06
C LEU A 111 7.08 6.28 -8.30
N ILE A 112 7.63 5.76 -7.20
CA ILE A 112 6.87 4.98 -6.22
C ILE A 112 6.64 5.85 -4.99
N VAL A 113 5.41 5.90 -4.48
CA VAL A 113 5.06 6.61 -3.24
C VAL A 113 4.52 5.60 -2.23
N MET A 114 5.04 5.63 -1.03
CA MET A 114 4.63 4.70 0.04
C MET A 114 4.58 5.38 1.40
N GLY A 115 3.74 4.84 2.27
CA GLY A 115 3.82 5.15 3.70
C GLY A 115 5.02 4.48 4.37
N THR A 116 5.54 5.10 5.41
CA THR A 116 6.69 4.57 6.16
C THR A 116 6.31 3.50 7.16
N SER A 117 5.05 3.44 7.62
CA SER A 117 4.56 2.48 8.60
C SER A 117 3.36 1.72 8.05
N GLY A 118 3.37 0.40 8.20
CA GLY A 118 2.24 -0.44 7.83
C GLY A 118 1.13 -0.48 8.88
N ARG A 119 0.22 -1.45 8.74
CA ARG A 119 -0.96 -1.65 9.59
C ARG A 119 -0.65 -1.81 11.09
N HIS A 120 0.56 -2.20 11.44
CA HIS A 120 0.92 -2.55 12.82
C HIS A 120 1.52 -1.39 13.61
N GLY A 121 1.48 -0.16 13.07
CA GLY A 121 1.83 1.04 13.80
C GLY A 121 3.16 0.97 14.53
N LEU A 122 4.22 0.53 13.84
CA LEU A 122 5.53 0.49 14.43
C LEU A 122 5.97 1.91 14.83
N ARG A 123 6.56 1.99 15.99
CA ARG A 123 7.02 3.21 16.66
C ARG A 123 7.76 4.16 15.72
N ARG A 124 7.65 5.45 15.98
CA ARG A 124 8.07 6.65 15.25
C ARG A 124 9.42 6.61 14.51
N LEU A 125 10.31 5.67 14.80
CA LEU A 125 11.66 5.66 14.28
C LEU A 125 11.95 4.44 13.39
N LEU A 126 11.01 3.51 13.26
CA LEU A 126 11.23 2.29 12.48
C LEU A 126 10.46 2.35 11.18
N LEU A 127 11.20 2.21 10.11
CA LEU A 127 10.66 1.98 8.80
C LEU A 127 9.97 0.62 8.78
N GLY A 128 8.75 0.55 8.22
CA GLY A 128 8.03 -0.71 8.05
C GLY A 128 8.81 -1.68 7.17
N SER A 129 8.62 -2.98 7.38
CA SER A 129 9.37 -4.02 6.68
C SER A 129 9.20 -3.97 5.16
N VAL A 130 8.00 -3.69 4.67
CA VAL A 130 7.71 -3.55 3.24
C VAL A 130 8.42 -2.33 2.66
N ALA A 131 8.35 -1.18 3.34
CA ALA A 131 9.03 0.03 2.90
C ALA A 131 10.55 -0.12 2.89
N GLU A 132 11.12 -0.79 3.89
CA GLU A 132 12.55 -1.09 3.94
C GLU A 132 12.99 -2.01 2.79
N SER A 133 12.27 -3.12 2.58
CA SER A 133 12.56 -4.05 1.49
C SER A 133 12.43 -3.39 0.13
N LEU A 134 11.41 -2.56 -0.06
CA LEU A 134 11.19 -1.83 -1.28
C LEU A 134 12.32 -0.83 -1.56
N LEU A 135 12.76 -0.07 -0.55
CA LEU A 135 13.89 0.85 -0.70
C LEU A 135 15.19 0.15 -1.12
N ARG A 136 15.44 -1.05 -0.59
CA ARG A 136 16.64 -1.82 -0.93
C ARG A 136 16.61 -2.35 -2.36
N ALA A 137 15.41 -2.70 -2.85
CA ALA A 137 15.23 -3.32 -4.17
C ALA A 137 14.89 -2.32 -5.28
N ALA A 138 14.53 -1.07 -4.95
CA ALA A 138 14.00 -0.12 -5.90
C ALA A 138 15.03 0.28 -6.97
N ASP A 139 14.60 0.20 -8.22
CA ASP A 139 15.34 0.63 -9.41
C ASP A 139 14.89 2.01 -9.92
N ARG A 140 14.00 2.66 -9.19
CA ARG A 140 13.41 3.96 -9.49
C ARG A 140 13.21 4.80 -8.24
N PRO A 141 12.98 6.12 -8.36
CA PRO A 141 12.75 6.99 -7.22
C PRO A 141 11.61 6.51 -6.33
N VAL A 142 11.82 6.56 -5.02
CA VAL A 142 10.84 6.22 -3.99
C VAL A 142 10.65 7.41 -3.07
N LEU A 143 9.40 7.83 -2.91
CA LEU A 143 9.00 8.84 -1.95
C LEU A 143 8.33 8.15 -0.76
N LEU A 144 8.92 8.29 0.42
CA LEU A 144 8.33 7.80 1.66
C LEU A 144 7.61 8.91 2.39
N VAL A 145 6.35 8.66 2.73
CA VAL A 145 5.49 9.60 3.43
C VAL A 145 5.27 9.13 4.85
N ARG A 146 5.60 9.97 5.82
CA ARG A 146 5.43 9.68 7.24
C ARG A 146 4.07 10.16 7.72
N HIS A 147 3.46 9.37 8.58
CA HIS A 147 2.37 9.80 9.41
C HIS A 147 2.92 10.13 10.79
N ASP A 148 3.01 11.42 11.10
CA ASP A 148 3.30 11.85 12.45
C ASP A 148 1.99 11.82 13.22
N GLU A 149 1.80 10.81 14.07
CA GLU A 149 0.77 10.96 15.08
C GLU A 149 1.09 12.19 15.91
N PRO A 150 0.10 13.08 16.14
CA PRO A 150 0.31 14.16 17.07
C PRO A 150 0.77 13.53 18.38
N VAL A 151 1.92 13.95 18.88
CA VAL A 151 2.36 13.60 20.22
C VAL A 151 1.17 13.97 21.09
N ALA A 152 0.53 12.97 21.69
CA ALA A 152 -0.43 13.26 22.74
C ALA A 152 0.29 14.23 23.67
N ALA A 153 -0.18 15.49 23.70
CA ALA A 153 0.50 16.52 24.45
C ALA A 153 0.74 15.93 25.83
N ALA A 154 2.01 15.76 26.18
CA ALA A 154 2.37 15.26 27.49
C ALA A 154 1.55 16.11 28.43
N LYS A 155 0.66 15.49 29.20
CA LYS A 155 -0.14 16.24 30.16
C LYS A 155 0.87 16.98 31.03
N ALA A 156 1.12 18.22 30.68
CA ALA A 156 1.93 19.09 31.51
C ALA A 156 1.25 19.15 32.86
N ARG A 157 1.86 18.53 33.82
CA ARG A 157 1.50 18.74 35.20
C ARG A 157 2.26 19.94 35.71
#